data_a30cc41289f355d10741e8f1317c6189
#
_entry.id   a30cc41289f355d10741e8f1317c6189
#
_cell.length_a   1.000
_cell.length_b   1.000
_cell.length_c   1.000
_cell.angle_alpha   90.00
_cell.angle_beta   90.00
_cell.angle_gamma   90.00
#
_symmetry.space_group_name_H-M   'P 1'
#
loop_
_entity.id
_entity.type
_entity.pdbx_description
1 polymer ?
#
loop_
_entity_poly.entity_id
_entity_poly.type
_entity_poly.pdbx_seq_one_letter_code
_entity_poly.pdbx_strand_id
1 'polypeptide(L)'
;MTRPANVRYTESHEWALLEGETVTLGVTDFAIEHLGDIVFVDLPEAGTDVAPGDSVCEIESVKAVAEVYTPVTGTIAEVNGDLGDDPAPLAAEPYGSGWLVKITATDTSGLEKLMDLAAYEIHLETAEPT
;
A
#
# COMPACT_ATOMS: atom_id res chain seq x y z
N MET A 1 -1.14 1.79 17.14
CA MET A 1 -1.23 2.63 15.93
C MET A 1 -2.68 2.72 15.48
N THR A 2 -3.14 3.91 15.17
CA THR A 2 -4.53 4.12 14.75
C THR A 2 -4.62 4.04 13.23
N ARG A 3 -5.54 3.20 12.73
CA ARG A 3 -5.79 3.11 11.29
C ARG A 3 -6.61 4.32 10.84
N PRO A 4 -6.23 5.01 9.76
CA PRO A 4 -6.97 6.17 9.30
C PRO A 4 -8.33 5.80 8.70
N ALA A 5 -9.32 6.68 8.90
CA ALA A 5 -10.68 6.49 8.37
C ALA A 5 -10.88 7.15 7.00
N ASN A 6 -9.90 7.95 6.55
CA ASN A 6 -10.01 8.71 5.30
C ASN A 6 -9.35 8.02 4.10
N VAL A 7 -8.99 6.75 4.24
CA VAL A 7 -8.42 5.95 3.17
C VAL A 7 -9.29 4.72 2.92
N ARG A 8 -9.04 4.02 1.82
CA ARG A 8 -9.66 2.75 1.50
C ARG A 8 -8.66 1.62 1.70
N TYR A 9 -9.18 0.42 1.95
CA TYR A 9 -8.36 -0.76 2.26
C TYR A 9 -8.67 -1.89 1.29
N THR A 10 -7.65 -2.65 0.90
CA THR A 10 -7.80 -3.82 0.04
C THR A 10 -7.79 -5.11 0.85
N GLU A 11 -8.25 -6.19 0.24
CA GLU A 11 -8.20 -7.52 0.86
C GLU A 11 -6.77 -8.02 1.08
N SER A 12 -5.83 -7.53 0.28
CA SER A 12 -4.41 -7.89 0.39
C SER A 12 -3.61 -6.92 1.26
N HIS A 13 -4.33 -6.08 2.04
CA HIS A 13 -3.75 -5.23 3.08
C HIS A 13 -2.91 -4.06 2.55
N GLU A 14 -3.35 -3.48 1.43
CA GLU A 14 -2.88 -2.16 0.99
C GLU A 14 -3.89 -1.10 1.41
N TRP A 15 -3.44 0.13 1.59
CA TRP A 15 -4.33 1.27 1.76
C TRP A 15 -4.14 2.26 0.61
N ALA A 16 -5.21 2.98 0.27
CA ALA A 16 -5.21 3.96 -0.81
C ALA A 16 -5.87 5.26 -0.35
N LEU A 17 -5.17 6.37 -0.54
CA LEU A 17 -5.67 7.71 -0.23
C LEU A 17 -5.83 8.49 -1.52
N LEU A 18 -7.07 8.90 -1.83
CA LEU A 18 -7.36 9.72 -3.00
C LEU A 18 -7.37 11.20 -2.63
N GLU A 19 -6.54 11.98 -3.31
CA GLU A 19 -6.51 13.42 -3.19
C GLU A 19 -6.48 14.02 -4.61
N GLY A 20 -7.62 14.56 -5.06
CA GLY A 20 -7.75 15.01 -6.44
C GLY A 20 -7.64 13.83 -7.40
N GLU A 21 -6.60 13.83 -8.23
CA GLU A 21 -6.32 12.74 -9.17
C GLU A 21 -5.19 11.85 -8.66
N THR A 22 -4.61 12.16 -7.52
CA THR A 22 -3.47 11.45 -6.97
C THR A 22 -3.93 10.41 -5.95
N VAL A 23 -3.48 9.17 -6.14
CA VAL A 23 -3.72 8.08 -5.20
C VAL A 23 -2.41 7.70 -4.55
N THR A 24 -2.32 7.86 -3.23
CA THR A 24 -1.16 7.40 -2.46
C THR A 24 -1.43 5.99 -1.97
N LEU A 25 -0.50 5.09 -2.20
CA LEU A 25 -0.61 3.68 -1.78
C LEU A 25 0.43 3.36 -0.72
N GLY A 26 0.04 2.50 0.20
CA GLY A 26 0.93 1.91 1.18
C GLY A 26 0.39 0.58 1.65
N VAL A 27 1.04 -0.01 2.64
CA VAL A 27 0.57 -1.25 3.26
C VAL A 27 0.11 -0.97 4.68
N THR A 28 -0.82 -1.79 5.17
CA THR A 28 -1.39 -1.60 6.50
C THR A 28 -0.46 -2.10 7.59
N ASP A 29 -0.72 -1.67 8.83
CA ASP A 29 -0.02 -2.17 10.00
C ASP A 29 -0.16 -3.70 10.14
N PHE A 30 -1.31 -4.25 9.73
CA PHE A 30 -1.53 -5.70 9.73
C PHE A 30 -0.52 -6.41 8.81
N ALA A 31 -0.30 -5.88 7.59
CA ALA A 31 0.67 -6.44 6.67
C ALA A 31 2.08 -6.38 7.24
N ILE A 32 2.44 -5.26 7.87
CA ILE A 32 3.76 -5.09 8.48
C ILE A 32 3.98 -6.10 9.60
N GLU A 33 3.00 -6.30 10.47
CA GLU A 33 3.11 -7.29 11.55
C GLU A 33 3.34 -8.70 11.03
N HIS A 34 2.65 -9.05 9.93
CA HIS A 34 2.80 -10.38 9.33
C HIS A 34 4.13 -10.57 8.64
N LEU A 35 4.69 -9.52 8.06
CA LEU A 35 5.99 -9.59 7.42
C LEU A 35 7.13 -9.69 8.44
N GLY A 36 6.98 -9.05 9.58
CA GLY A 36 8.03 -9.00 10.59
C GLY A 36 9.12 -8.00 10.21
N ASP A 37 10.39 -8.38 10.33
CA ASP A 37 11.50 -7.49 10.06
C ASP A 37 11.67 -7.22 8.56
N ILE A 38 11.44 -5.99 8.14
CA ILE A 38 11.56 -5.56 6.75
C ILE A 38 13.04 -5.31 6.44
N VAL A 39 13.54 -5.92 5.38
CA VAL A 39 14.96 -5.81 4.99
C VAL A 39 15.16 -5.01 3.71
N PHE A 40 14.14 -4.95 2.83
CA PHE A 40 14.27 -4.23 1.57
C PHE A 40 12.90 -3.88 1.00
N VAL A 41 12.82 -2.73 0.31
CA VAL A 41 11.62 -2.32 -0.45
C VAL A 41 12.05 -2.06 -1.88
N ASP A 42 11.52 -2.84 -2.83
CA ASP A 42 11.79 -2.68 -4.25
C ASP A 42 10.71 -1.78 -4.84
N LEU A 43 11.07 -0.54 -5.15
CA LEU A 43 10.15 0.48 -5.64
C LEU A 43 10.15 0.54 -7.18
N PRO A 44 9.01 0.90 -7.80
CA PRO A 44 8.95 1.06 -9.25
C PRO A 44 9.61 2.37 -9.69
N GLU A 45 9.66 2.58 -11.00
CA GLU A 45 10.14 3.84 -11.57
C GLU A 45 8.95 4.77 -11.81
N ALA A 46 9.13 6.06 -11.54
CA ALA A 46 8.15 7.08 -11.90
C ALA A 46 7.96 7.08 -13.43
N GLY A 47 6.75 7.28 -13.87
CA GLY A 47 6.39 7.23 -15.30
C GLY A 47 5.87 5.88 -15.76
N THR A 48 5.88 4.85 -14.90
CA THR A 48 5.36 3.53 -15.22
C THR A 48 3.83 3.55 -15.23
N ASP A 49 3.23 3.03 -16.31
CA ASP A 49 1.78 2.88 -16.39
C ASP A 49 1.34 1.61 -15.66
N VAL A 50 0.24 1.70 -14.93
CA VAL A 50 -0.30 0.59 -14.12
C VAL A 50 -1.81 0.45 -14.31
N ALA A 51 -2.31 -0.75 -14.08
CA ALA A 51 -3.74 -1.08 -14.11
C ALA A 51 -4.11 -1.89 -12.86
N PRO A 52 -5.39 -1.95 -12.49
CA PRO A 52 -5.80 -2.68 -11.28
C PRO A 52 -5.28 -4.11 -11.27
N GLY A 53 -4.70 -4.49 -10.14
CA GLY A 53 -4.11 -5.82 -9.97
C GLY A 53 -2.65 -5.93 -10.36
N ASP A 54 -2.07 -4.89 -10.97
CA ASP A 54 -0.63 -4.88 -11.26
C ASP A 54 0.17 -4.73 -9.96
N SER A 55 1.27 -5.46 -9.86
CA SER A 55 2.22 -5.29 -8.77
C SER A 55 3.03 -4.02 -9.00
N VAL A 56 3.01 -3.11 -8.03
CA VAL A 56 3.73 -1.84 -8.13
C VAL A 56 5.01 -1.82 -7.33
N CYS A 57 5.12 -2.64 -6.29
CA CYS A 57 6.37 -2.79 -5.55
C CYS A 57 6.39 -4.10 -4.78
N GLU A 58 7.56 -4.46 -4.26
CA GLU A 58 7.76 -5.63 -3.43
C GLU A 58 8.39 -5.22 -2.12
N ILE A 59 7.97 -5.86 -1.04
CA ILE A 59 8.54 -5.66 0.29
C ILE A 59 9.15 -6.97 0.73
N GLU A 60 10.46 -6.96 0.99
CA GLU A 60 11.15 -8.15 1.47
C GLU A 60 11.34 -8.09 2.98
N SER A 61 11.00 -9.17 3.64
CA SER A 61 11.27 -9.35 5.06
C SER A 61 12.22 -10.53 5.25
N VAL A 62 12.64 -10.74 6.48
CA VAL A 62 13.51 -11.87 6.82
C VAL A 62 12.85 -13.20 6.45
N LYS A 63 11.53 -13.31 6.51
CA LYS A 63 10.80 -14.57 6.30
C LYS A 63 10.00 -14.66 5.00
N ALA A 64 9.75 -13.54 4.32
CA ALA A 64 8.83 -13.54 3.18
C ALA A 64 9.05 -12.38 2.23
N VAL A 65 8.44 -12.47 1.04
CA VAL A 65 8.34 -11.35 0.08
C VAL A 65 6.85 -11.09 -0.16
N ALA A 66 6.43 -9.85 -0.05
CA ALA A 66 5.05 -9.43 -0.32
C ALA A 66 5.02 -8.49 -1.51
N GLU A 67 4.08 -8.71 -2.43
CA GLU A 67 3.84 -7.80 -3.53
C GLU A 67 2.73 -6.82 -3.16
N VAL A 68 2.85 -5.58 -3.64
CA VAL A 68 1.85 -4.54 -3.42
C VAL A 68 1.15 -4.26 -4.74
N TYR A 69 -0.17 -4.38 -4.75
CA TYR A 69 -0.98 -4.23 -5.96
C TYR A 69 -1.73 -2.91 -5.96
N THR A 70 -1.88 -2.31 -7.15
CA THR A 70 -2.66 -1.09 -7.28
C THR A 70 -4.14 -1.42 -7.50
N PRO A 71 -5.06 -0.67 -6.85
CA PRO A 71 -6.49 -0.79 -7.15
C PRO A 71 -6.96 0.13 -8.28
N VAL A 72 -6.09 0.96 -8.83
CA VAL A 72 -6.47 1.98 -9.81
C VAL A 72 -5.62 1.91 -11.07
N THR A 73 -6.13 2.50 -12.15
CA THR A 73 -5.40 2.70 -13.39
C THR A 73 -4.76 4.08 -13.38
N GLY A 74 -3.51 4.18 -13.79
CA GLY A 74 -2.82 5.46 -13.88
C GLY A 74 -1.35 5.30 -14.18
N THR A 75 -0.59 6.32 -13.80
CA THR A 75 0.86 6.37 -14.00
C THR A 75 1.52 6.68 -12.66
N ILE A 76 2.59 5.97 -12.36
CA ILE A 76 3.38 6.24 -11.14
C ILE A 76 3.96 7.66 -11.25
N ALA A 77 3.53 8.56 -10.37
CA ALA A 77 4.00 9.94 -10.34
C ALA A 77 5.19 10.13 -9.43
N GLU A 78 5.16 9.46 -8.26
CA GLU A 78 6.24 9.54 -7.27
C GLU A 78 6.43 8.20 -6.60
N VAL A 79 7.66 7.95 -6.16
CA VAL A 79 7.98 6.82 -5.28
C VAL A 79 8.66 7.36 -4.03
N ASN A 80 8.48 6.68 -2.91
CA ASN A 80 9.13 7.08 -1.66
C ASN A 80 10.55 6.50 -1.62
N GLY A 81 11.47 7.17 -2.29
CA GLY A 81 12.84 6.71 -2.44
C GLY A 81 13.60 6.51 -1.13
N ASP A 82 13.17 7.21 -0.06
CA ASP A 82 13.80 7.05 1.26
C ASP A 82 13.67 5.62 1.77
N LEU A 83 12.61 4.92 1.41
CA LEU A 83 12.41 3.52 1.82
C LEU A 83 13.38 2.56 1.15
N GLY A 84 13.92 2.93 -0.02
CA GLY A 84 14.95 2.14 -0.68
C GLY A 84 16.28 2.17 0.06
N ASP A 85 16.56 3.28 0.75
CA ASP A 85 17.78 3.44 1.55
C ASP A 85 17.59 2.94 2.98
N ASP A 86 16.40 3.16 3.55
CA ASP A 86 16.07 2.77 4.91
C ASP A 86 14.58 2.39 4.99
N PRO A 87 14.23 1.12 5.16
CA PRO A 87 12.84 0.70 5.24
C PRO A 87 12.17 0.94 6.58
N ALA A 88 12.87 1.47 7.58
CA ALA A 88 12.33 1.65 8.93
C ALA A 88 11.02 2.46 8.97
N PRO A 89 10.83 3.56 8.20
CA PRO A 89 9.57 4.29 8.21
C PRO A 89 8.36 3.46 7.78
N LEU A 90 8.56 2.46 6.93
CA LEU A 90 7.47 1.58 6.50
C LEU A 90 6.87 0.83 7.69
N ALA A 91 7.70 0.35 8.58
CA ALA A 91 7.25 -0.37 9.78
C ALA A 91 6.76 0.58 10.88
N ALA A 92 7.44 1.73 11.04
CA ALA A 92 7.12 2.68 12.10
C ALA A 92 5.86 3.49 11.81
N GLU A 93 5.69 3.94 10.58
CA GLU A 93 4.57 4.81 10.18
C GLU A 93 4.03 4.43 8.80
N PRO A 94 3.39 3.24 8.68
CA PRO A 94 2.92 2.76 7.37
C PRO A 94 1.85 3.66 6.74
N TYR A 95 1.15 4.47 7.53
CA TYR A 95 0.14 5.40 7.04
C TYR A 95 0.66 6.83 6.87
N GLY A 96 1.90 7.08 7.23
CA GLY A 96 2.54 8.39 7.15
C GLY A 96 3.79 8.34 6.30
N SER A 97 4.95 8.53 6.92
CA SER A 97 6.23 8.56 6.20
C SER A 97 6.58 7.25 5.50
N GLY A 98 5.88 6.17 5.81
CA GLY A 98 6.05 4.86 5.16
C GLY A 98 5.21 4.65 3.89
N TRP A 99 4.62 5.68 3.30
CA TRP A 99 3.91 5.53 2.03
C TRP A 99 4.84 5.00 0.94
N LEU A 100 4.29 4.24 -0.01
CA LEU A 100 5.10 3.56 -1.04
C LEU A 100 5.17 4.32 -2.35
N VAL A 101 4.03 4.57 -2.97
CA VAL A 101 3.97 5.22 -4.29
C VAL A 101 2.79 6.18 -4.35
N LYS A 102 2.89 7.18 -5.25
CA LYS A 102 1.78 8.05 -5.62
C LYS A 102 1.50 7.85 -7.09
N ILE A 103 0.23 7.62 -7.42
CA ILE A 103 -0.22 7.36 -8.78
C ILE A 103 -1.11 8.51 -9.23
N THR A 104 -0.84 9.07 -10.41
CA THR A 104 -1.79 9.95 -11.07
C THR A 104 -2.83 9.06 -11.73
N ALA A 105 -4.00 8.96 -11.12
CA ALA A 105 -5.02 8.01 -11.55
C ALA A 105 -5.86 8.57 -12.69
N THR A 106 -6.06 7.77 -13.72
CA THR A 106 -6.96 8.09 -14.82
C THR A 106 -8.33 7.43 -14.62
N ASP A 107 -8.39 6.39 -13.79
CA ASP A 107 -9.62 5.72 -13.41
C ASP A 107 -9.55 5.33 -11.94
N THR A 108 -10.39 5.95 -11.11
CA THR A 108 -10.46 5.68 -9.67
C THR A 108 -11.65 4.82 -9.28
N SER A 109 -12.39 4.28 -10.24
CA SER A 109 -13.60 3.50 -9.96
C SER A 109 -13.32 2.27 -9.09
N GLY A 110 -12.12 1.72 -9.14
CA GLY A 110 -11.71 0.61 -8.28
C GLY A 110 -11.72 0.94 -6.80
N LEU A 111 -11.58 2.21 -6.43
CA LEU A 111 -11.59 2.62 -5.02
C LEU A 111 -12.96 2.47 -4.37
N GLU A 112 -14.03 2.62 -5.16
CA GLU A 112 -15.40 2.49 -4.66
C GLU A 112 -15.72 1.07 -4.19
N LYS A 113 -14.99 0.09 -4.71
CA LYS A 113 -15.18 -1.32 -4.38
C LYS A 113 -14.36 -1.75 -3.16
N LEU A 114 -13.46 -0.88 -2.68
CA LEU A 114 -12.61 -1.19 -1.56
C LEU A 114 -13.33 -0.97 -0.24
N MET A 115 -12.77 -1.55 0.82
CA MET A 115 -13.31 -1.44 2.16
C MET A 115 -13.01 -0.09 2.78
N ASP A 116 -13.97 0.45 3.53
CA ASP A 116 -13.69 1.53 4.47
C ASP A 116 -13.04 0.94 5.74
N LEU A 117 -12.72 1.78 6.71
CA LEU A 117 -12.06 1.31 7.93
C LEU A 117 -12.91 0.27 8.67
N ALA A 118 -14.20 0.50 8.82
CA ALA A 118 -15.08 -0.42 9.55
C ALA A 118 -15.13 -1.80 8.87
N ALA A 119 -15.27 -1.82 7.55
CA ALA A 119 -15.30 -3.07 6.80
C ALA A 119 -13.96 -3.79 6.86
N TYR A 120 -12.86 -3.05 6.80
CA TYR A 120 -11.52 -3.63 6.89
C TYR A 120 -11.28 -4.26 8.26
N GLU A 121 -11.71 -3.62 9.34
CA GLU A 121 -11.54 -4.18 10.68
C GLU A 121 -12.34 -5.48 10.86
N ILE A 122 -13.52 -5.56 10.25
CA ILE A 122 -14.30 -6.81 10.22
C ILE A 122 -13.56 -7.88 9.41
N HIS A 123 -12.99 -7.49 8.27
CA HIS A 123 -12.18 -8.40 7.43
C HIS A 123 -11.01 -8.97 8.23
N LEU A 124 -10.35 -8.16 9.04
CA LEU A 124 -9.22 -8.62 9.86
C LEU A 124 -9.62 -9.65 10.92
N GLU A 125 -10.84 -9.59 11.42
CA GLU A 125 -11.34 -10.57 12.40
C GLU A 125 -11.42 -11.97 11.80
N THR A 126 -11.61 -12.06 10.48
CA THR A 126 -11.72 -13.33 9.76
C THR A 126 -10.45 -13.67 8.98
N ALA A 127 -9.48 -12.74 8.90
CA ALA A 127 -8.24 -12.95 8.19
C ALA A 127 -7.36 -13.94 8.93
N GLU A 128 -6.79 -14.86 8.18
CA GLU A 128 -5.86 -15.82 8.75
C GLU A 128 -4.44 -15.27 8.70
N PRO A 129 -3.68 -15.41 9.80
CA PRO A 129 -2.27 -15.07 9.79
C PRO A 129 -1.53 -15.98 8.80
N THR A 130 -0.78 -15.40 7.90
CA THR A 130 -0.01 -16.17 6.92
C THR A 130 1.47 -16.06 7.17
#